data_e691fd40e68bd68a0ae033c0bc156886
#
_entry.id   e691fd40e68bd68a0ae033c0bc156886
#
_cell.length_a   1.000
_cell.length_b   1.000
_cell.length_c   1.000
_cell.angle_alpha   90.00
_cell.angle_beta   90.00
_cell.angle_gamma   90.00
#
_symmetry.space_group_name_H-M   'P 1'
#
loop_
_entity.id
_entity.type
_entity.pdbx_description
1 polymer ?
#
loop_
_entity_poly.entity_id
_entity_poly.type
_entity_poly.pdbx_seq_one_letter_code
_entity_poly.pdbx_strand_id
1 'polypeptide(L)'
;VHVDAVARYLYHIREGGMAMRYGVAIAKGNLYEPGTYTIKVKKKWPTWTPTPAMIEREPYKYAQYEEGMNAGPSNPLGSRALYLFDGNRDTFLRIHGSPSPKSIGGRASSGCVRMVMAHINGLYDQVTVGATAHLHPTEDTITASA
;
A
#
# COMPACT_ATOMS: atom_id res chain seq x y z
N VAL A 1 1.72 8.85 -9.08
CA VAL A 1 0.68 8.22 -8.25
C VAL A 1 0.50 9.05 -6.98
N HIS A 2 -0.73 9.41 -6.65
CA HIS A 2 -1.07 10.17 -5.45
C HIS A 2 -2.09 9.41 -4.62
N VAL A 3 -1.84 9.27 -3.33
CA VAL A 3 -2.81 8.70 -2.39
C VAL A 3 -3.40 9.83 -1.55
N ASP A 4 -4.70 10.06 -1.72
CA ASP A 4 -5.48 10.94 -0.85
C ASP A 4 -5.93 10.12 0.37
N ALA A 5 -5.23 10.29 1.47
CA ALA A 5 -5.47 9.51 2.67
C ALA A 5 -6.72 9.97 3.45
N VAL A 6 -7.24 11.16 3.17
CA VAL A 6 -8.47 11.67 3.79
C VAL A 6 -9.69 11.03 3.14
N ALA A 7 -9.75 11.08 1.80
CA ALA A 7 -10.88 10.53 1.04
C ALA A 7 -10.75 9.04 0.73
N ARG A 8 -9.57 8.46 0.94
CA ARG A 8 -9.25 7.04 0.66
C ARG A 8 -9.32 6.70 -0.81
N TYR A 9 -8.65 7.52 -1.64
CA TYR A 9 -8.49 7.29 -3.06
C TYR A 9 -7.04 7.34 -3.49
N LEU A 10 -6.69 6.54 -4.49
CA LEU A 10 -5.42 6.64 -5.19
C LEU A 10 -5.69 7.19 -6.58
N TYR A 11 -4.90 8.19 -6.99
CA TYR A 11 -4.98 8.80 -8.31
C TYR A 11 -3.73 8.46 -9.11
N HIS A 12 -3.93 7.89 -10.30
CA HIS A 12 -2.88 7.72 -11.28
C HIS A 12 -3.04 8.78 -12.34
N ILE A 13 -2.13 9.75 -12.34
CA ILE A 13 -2.17 10.87 -13.28
C ILE A 13 -1.76 10.37 -14.65
N ARG A 14 -2.57 10.70 -15.66
CA ARG A 14 -2.39 10.31 -17.05
C ARG A 14 -2.23 11.54 -17.93
N GLU A 15 -1.91 11.31 -19.20
CA GLU A 15 -1.81 12.39 -20.20
C GLU A 15 -3.11 13.15 -20.35
N GLY A 16 -3.03 14.39 -20.82
CA GLY A 16 -4.20 15.22 -21.10
C GLY A 16 -4.92 15.78 -19.87
N GLY A 17 -4.25 15.79 -18.72
CA GLY A 17 -4.85 16.30 -17.48
C GLY A 17 -5.87 15.37 -16.85
N MET A 18 -5.93 14.12 -17.30
CA MET A 18 -6.83 13.10 -16.76
C MET A 18 -6.15 12.29 -15.68
N ALA A 19 -6.96 11.68 -14.81
CA ALA A 19 -6.48 10.74 -13.80
C ALA A 19 -7.45 9.58 -13.66
N MET A 20 -6.90 8.39 -13.42
CA MET A 20 -7.71 7.25 -12.99
C MET A 20 -7.75 7.23 -11.46
N ARG A 21 -8.95 7.12 -10.90
CA ARG A 21 -9.17 7.09 -9.45
C ARG A 21 -9.57 5.69 -9.00
N TYR A 22 -8.92 5.22 -7.95
CA TYR A 22 -9.21 3.92 -7.34
C TYR A 22 -9.50 4.10 -5.85
N GLY A 23 -10.50 3.40 -5.33
CA GLY A 23 -10.72 3.30 -3.88
C GLY A 23 -9.60 2.51 -3.22
N VAL A 24 -9.15 2.95 -2.04
CA VAL A 24 -8.08 2.27 -1.29
C VAL A 24 -8.42 2.18 0.19
N ALA A 25 -7.71 1.29 0.89
CA ALA A 25 -7.61 1.30 2.34
C ALA A 25 -6.20 1.73 2.73
N ILE A 26 -6.09 2.47 3.82
CA ILE A 26 -4.80 2.89 4.37
C ILE A 26 -4.53 2.20 5.70
N ALA A 27 -3.38 2.50 6.30
CA ALA A 27 -2.98 1.94 7.59
C ALA A 27 -3.87 2.42 8.73
N LYS A 28 -4.10 1.53 9.69
CA LYS A 28 -4.85 1.85 10.91
C LYS A 28 -4.04 2.71 11.88
N GLY A 29 -4.72 3.55 12.64
CA GLY A 29 -4.09 4.38 13.67
C GLY A 29 -2.99 5.29 13.11
N ASN A 30 -1.85 5.34 13.81
CA ASN A 30 -0.70 6.14 13.43
C ASN A 30 0.34 5.37 12.59
N LEU A 31 -0.04 4.22 12.03
CA LEU A 31 0.86 3.39 11.22
C LEU A 31 1.02 3.88 9.79
N TYR A 32 0.14 4.77 9.34
CA TYR A 32 0.27 5.39 8.02
C TYR A 32 1.46 6.34 7.98
N GLU A 33 2.29 6.23 6.94
CA GLU A 33 3.51 7.02 6.79
C GLU A 33 3.42 7.94 5.56
N PRO A 34 2.92 9.17 5.72
CA PRO A 34 2.89 10.12 4.61
C PRO A 34 4.32 10.45 4.15
N GLY A 35 4.45 10.78 2.88
CA GLY A 35 5.74 11.11 2.29
C GLY A 35 5.76 10.87 0.79
N THR A 36 6.94 11.11 0.21
CA THR A 36 7.20 10.90 -1.21
C THR A 36 8.17 9.75 -1.37
N TYR A 37 7.78 8.77 -2.18
CA TYR A 37 8.51 7.52 -2.35
C TYR A 37 8.73 7.24 -3.83
N THR A 38 9.69 6.36 -4.12
CA THR A 38 9.94 5.85 -5.47
C THR A 38 9.48 4.40 -5.57
N ILE A 39 8.73 4.07 -6.59
CA ILE A 39 8.35 2.69 -6.90
C ILE A 39 9.53 2.04 -7.61
N LYS A 40 10.37 1.32 -6.87
CA LYS A 40 11.59 0.70 -7.41
C LYS A 40 11.42 -0.74 -7.85
N VAL A 41 10.45 -1.44 -7.29
CA VAL A 41 10.22 -2.86 -7.55
C VAL A 41 8.74 -3.08 -7.75
N LYS A 42 8.41 -3.91 -8.74
CA LYS A 42 7.05 -4.38 -9.01
C LYS A 42 7.07 -5.90 -9.00
N LYS A 43 6.14 -6.52 -8.28
CA LYS A 43 6.06 -7.99 -8.23
C LYS A 43 4.66 -8.50 -8.51
N LYS A 44 4.60 -9.58 -9.29
CA LYS A 44 3.38 -10.38 -9.50
C LYS A 44 3.37 -11.51 -8.49
N TRP A 45 2.24 -11.70 -7.82
CA TRP A 45 2.06 -12.75 -6.83
C TRP A 45 3.23 -12.82 -5.84
N PRO A 46 3.47 -11.73 -5.07
CA PRO A 46 4.61 -11.70 -4.16
C PRO A 46 4.41 -12.63 -2.97
N THR A 47 5.53 -13.10 -2.41
CA THR A 47 5.54 -13.67 -1.06
C THR A 47 5.40 -12.54 -0.05
N TRP A 48 4.94 -12.85 1.15
CA TRP A 48 4.77 -11.86 2.20
C TRP A 48 5.43 -12.32 3.49
N THR A 49 6.10 -11.39 4.16
CA THR A 49 6.67 -11.61 5.48
C THR A 49 6.29 -10.41 6.35
N PRO A 50 5.68 -10.65 7.53
CA PRO A 50 5.40 -9.55 8.45
C PRO A 50 6.70 -8.92 8.92
N THR A 51 6.67 -7.60 9.16
CA THR A 51 7.83 -6.90 9.70
C THR A 51 8.02 -7.31 11.17
N PRO A 52 9.25 -7.19 11.71
CA PRO A 52 9.47 -7.41 13.15
C PRO A 52 8.55 -6.56 14.03
N ALA A 53 8.29 -5.32 13.63
CA ALA A 53 7.38 -4.42 14.35
C ALA A 53 5.94 -4.95 14.37
N MET A 54 5.47 -5.55 13.28
CA MET A 54 4.14 -6.17 13.25
C MET A 54 4.05 -7.35 14.20
N ILE A 55 5.06 -8.19 14.23
CA ILE A 55 5.12 -9.35 15.14
C ILE A 55 5.15 -8.88 16.59
N GLU A 56 5.92 -7.85 16.88
CA GLU A 56 6.01 -7.28 18.23
C GLU A 56 4.67 -6.71 18.71
N ARG A 57 3.94 -5.99 17.84
CA ARG A 57 2.64 -5.41 18.18
C ARG A 57 1.54 -6.45 18.35
N GLU A 58 1.51 -7.45 17.46
CA GLU A 58 0.42 -8.46 17.43
C GLU A 58 1.00 -9.86 17.21
N PRO A 59 1.77 -10.40 18.18
CA PRO A 59 2.43 -11.70 18.02
C PRO A 59 1.44 -12.85 17.78
N TYR A 60 0.27 -12.80 18.41
CA TYR A 60 -0.78 -13.82 18.23
C TYR A 60 -1.27 -13.91 16.77
N LYS A 61 -1.10 -12.85 15.99
CA LYS A 61 -1.57 -12.77 14.61
C LYS A 61 -0.47 -13.05 13.59
N TYR A 62 0.75 -12.58 13.86
CA TYR A 62 1.82 -12.55 12.87
C TYR A 62 3.00 -13.48 13.14
N ALA A 63 3.24 -13.91 14.38
CA ALA A 63 4.40 -14.74 14.71
C ALA A 63 4.45 -16.06 13.92
N GLN A 64 3.29 -16.65 13.62
CA GLN A 64 3.20 -17.87 12.82
C GLN A 64 3.72 -17.71 11.39
N TYR A 65 3.81 -16.47 10.89
CA TYR A 65 4.28 -16.16 9.53
C TYR A 65 5.69 -15.57 9.53
N GLU A 66 6.44 -15.70 10.62
CA GLU A 66 7.79 -15.14 10.75
C GLU A 66 8.71 -15.53 9.60
N GLU A 67 8.60 -16.77 9.10
CA GLU A 67 9.37 -17.29 7.97
C GLU A 67 8.77 -16.91 6.60
N GLY A 68 7.68 -16.20 6.57
CA GLY A 68 7.01 -15.77 5.36
C GLY A 68 5.79 -16.61 4.99
N MET A 69 4.96 -16.03 4.12
CA MET A 69 3.80 -16.68 3.55
C MET A 69 3.98 -16.76 2.04
N ASN A 70 3.71 -17.94 1.47
CA ASN A 70 3.78 -18.14 0.02
C ASN A 70 2.77 -17.27 -0.73
N ALA A 71 3.08 -16.97 -1.98
CA ALA A 71 2.14 -16.31 -2.88
C ALA A 71 0.84 -17.09 -2.99
N GLY A 72 -0.25 -16.39 -3.15
CA GLY A 72 -1.57 -17.01 -3.37
C GLY A 72 -2.72 -16.06 -3.07
N PRO A 73 -3.96 -16.51 -3.37
CA PRO A 73 -5.16 -15.66 -3.21
C PRO A 73 -5.42 -15.20 -1.77
N SER A 74 -4.94 -15.94 -0.77
CA SER A 74 -5.11 -15.59 0.65
C SER A 74 -3.94 -14.79 1.22
N ASN A 75 -2.87 -14.58 0.44
CA ASN A 75 -1.74 -13.76 0.85
C ASN A 75 -2.20 -12.29 0.98
N PRO A 76 -1.85 -11.60 2.07
CA PRO A 76 -2.27 -10.20 2.28
C PRO A 76 -1.87 -9.24 1.17
N LEU A 77 -0.79 -9.50 0.44
CA LEU A 77 -0.34 -8.64 -0.66
C LEU A 77 -1.10 -8.88 -1.97
N GLY A 78 -1.85 -9.96 -2.06
CA GLY A 78 -2.66 -10.27 -3.23
C GLY A 78 -1.85 -10.57 -4.48
N SER A 79 -2.40 -10.21 -5.63
CA SER A 79 -1.86 -10.58 -6.94
C SER A 79 -0.68 -9.72 -7.41
N ARG A 80 -0.57 -8.49 -6.92
CA ARG A 80 0.43 -7.51 -7.37
C ARG A 80 0.85 -6.62 -6.23
N ALA A 81 2.11 -6.19 -6.24
CA ALA A 81 2.60 -5.20 -5.28
C ALA A 81 3.59 -4.23 -5.94
N LEU A 82 3.46 -2.96 -5.58
CA LEU A 82 4.39 -1.88 -5.92
C LEU A 82 5.16 -1.55 -4.65
N TYR A 83 6.48 -1.69 -4.70
CA TYR A 83 7.37 -1.54 -3.54
C TYR A 83 7.88 -0.11 -3.45
N LEU A 84 7.62 0.54 -2.33
CA LEU A 84 7.95 1.95 -2.10
C LEU A 84 9.31 2.08 -1.40
N PHE A 85 10.21 2.82 -2.03
CA PHE A 85 11.55 3.07 -1.52
C PHE A 85 11.75 4.55 -1.18
N ASP A 86 12.58 4.80 -0.18
CA ASP A 86 13.12 6.12 0.13
C ASP A 86 14.60 6.11 -0.28
N GLY A 87 14.90 6.70 -1.45
CA GLY A 87 16.20 6.55 -2.07
C GLY A 87 16.48 5.08 -2.40
N ASN A 88 17.53 4.51 -1.83
CA ASN A 88 17.90 3.11 -2.00
C ASN A 88 17.39 2.21 -0.86
N ARG A 89 16.68 2.79 0.11
CA ARG A 89 16.17 2.07 1.27
C ARG A 89 14.76 1.56 1.01
N ASP A 90 14.56 0.25 1.15
CA ASP A 90 13.22 -0.33 1.16
C ASP A 90 12.51 0.10 2.44
N THR A 91 11.37 0.78 2.28
CA THR A 91 10.58 1.24 3.43
C THR A 91 9.67 0.16 3.99
N PHE A 92 9.57 -0.98 3.31
CA PHE A 92 8.58 -2.04 3.55
C PHE A 92 7.13 -1.62 3.32
N LEU A 93 6.90 -0.40 2.84
CA LEU A 93 5.58 0.04 2.40
C LEU A 93 5.31 -0.46 0.99
N ARG A 94 4.07 -0.89 0.76
CA ARG A 94 3.63 -1.42 -0.53
C ARG A 94 2.29 -0.82 -0.89
N ILE A 95 2.05 -0.66 -2.19
CA ILE A 95 0.72 -0.49 -2.75
C ILE A 95 0.38 -1.85 -3.37
N HIS A 96 -0.67 -2.50 -2.90
CA HIS A 96 -0.90 -3.90 -3.26
C HIS A 96 -2.39 -4.24 -3.32
N GLY A 97 -2.69 -5.40 -3.89
CA GLY A 97 -4.04 -5.96 -3.86
C GLY A 97 -4.40 -6.50 -2.49
N SER A 98 -5.66 -6.85 -2.31
CA SER A 98 -6.15 -7.39 -1.05
C SER A 98 -7.18 -8.48 -1.29
N PRO A 99 -7.10 -9.60 -0.54
CA PRO A 99 -8.18 -10.60 -0.52
C PRO A 99 -9.40 -10.14 0.27
N SER A 100 -9.36 -8.96 0.90
CA SER A 100 -10.42 -8.42 1.76
C SER A 100 -11.04 -7.16 1.16
N PRO A 101 -11.92 -7.28 0.16
CA PRO A 101 -12.49 -6.11 -0.53
C PRO A 101 -13.31 -5.19 0.39
N LYS A 102 -13.85 -5.71 1.47
CA LYS A 102 -14.62 -4.91 2.45
C LYS A 102 -13.77 -3.90 3.21
N SER A 103 -12.44 -4.06 3.22
CA SER A 103 -11.54 -3.11 3.90
C SER A 103 -11.34 -1.80 3.11
N ILE A 104 -11.67 -1.80 1.82
CA ILE A 104 -11.47 -0.64 0.95
C ILE A 104 -12.35 0.53 1.42
N GLY A 105 -11.76 1.71 1.49
CA GLY A 105 -12.39 2.93 2.00
C GLY A 105 -12.09 3.20 3.47
N GLY A 106 -11.44 2.28 4.17
CA GLY A 106 -11.16 2.38 5.59
C GLY A 106 -9.68 2.42 5.95
N ARG A 107 -9.42 2.23 7.26
CA ARG A 107 -8.08 2.09 7.84
C ARG A 107 -7.95 0.66 8.36
N ALA A 108 -7.23 -0.19 7.63
CA ALA A 108 -7.22 -1.62 7.91
C ALA A 108 -5.84 -2.27 7.95
N SER A 109 -4.83 -1.67 7.31
CA SER A 109 -3.51 -2.28 7.16
C SER A 109 -2.54 -1.89 8.29
N SER A 110 -1.36 -2.51 8.26
CA SER A 110 -0.27 -2.20 9.19
C SER A 110 0.80 -1.26 8.58
N GLY A 111 0.44 -0.48 7.56
CA GLY A 111 1.32 0.49 6.92
C GLY A 111 1.01 0.68 5.44
N CYS A 112 0.71 -0.39 4.73
CA CYS A 112 0.55 -0.40 3.30
C CYS A 112 -0.80 0.16 2.82
N VAL A 113 -0.85 0.48 1.52
CA VAL A 113 -2.07 0.92 0.83
C VAL A 113 -2.68 -0.28 0.13
N ARG A 114 -3.92 -0.61 0.46
CA ARG A 114 -4.66 -1.74 -0.12
C ARG A 114 -5.57 -1.29 -1.24
N MET A 115 -5.59 -2.07 -2.32
CA MET A 115 -6.48 -1.87 -3.46
C MET A 115 -7.32 -3.12 -3.73
N VAL A 116 -8.45 -2.92 -4.40
CA VAL A 116 -9.20 -4.03 -4.99
C VAL A 116 -8.28 -4.78 -5.96
N MET A 117 -8.36 -6.12 -5.95
CA MET A 117 -7.45 -6.97 -6.74
C MET A 117 -7.44 -6.61 -8.23
N ALA A 118 -8.61 -6.43 -8.83
CA ALA A 118 -8.71 -6.02 -10.23
C ALA A 118 -8.09 -4.65 -10.50
N HIS A 119 -8.17 -3.74 -9.53
CA HIS A 119 -7.63 -2.39 -9.68
C HIS A 119 -6.11 -2.36 -9.64
N ILE A 120 -5.48 -3.07 -8.71
CA ILE A 120 -4.01 -3.14 -8.67
C ILE A 120 -3.45 -3.82 -9.91
N ASN A 121 -4.16 -4.80 -10.46
CA ASN A 121 -3.73 -5.44 -11.69
C ASN A 121 -3.62 -4.43 -12.84
N GLY A 122 -4.62 -3.56 -12.99
CA GLY A 122 -4.62 -2.51 -14.01
C GLY A 122 -3.55 -1.44 -13.76
N LEU A 123 -3.43 -0.98 -12.53
CA LEU A 123 -2.42 0.02 -12.15
C LEU A 123 -1.01 -0.52 -12.36
N TYR A 124 -0.77 -1.76 -11.98
CA TYR A 124 0.53 -2.42 -12.12
C TYR A 124 1.02 -2.39 -13.58
N ASP A 125 0.14 -2.65 -14.53
CA ASP A 125 0.51 -2.69 -15.95
C ASP A 125 0.89 -1.32 -16.51
N GLN A 126 0.43 -0.24 -15.88
CA GLN A 126 0.62 1.13 -16.37
C GLN A 126 1.72 1.91 -15.66
N VAL A 127 2.00 1.58 -14.41
CA VAL A 127 3.05 2.25 -13.63
C VAL A 127 4.41 1.67 -13.98
N THR A 128 5.37 2.55 -14.30
CA THR A 128 6.74 2.15 -14.61
C THR A 128 7.61 2.17 -13.36
N VAL A 129 8.60 1.28 -13.31
CA VAL A 129 9.64 1.33 -12.27
C VAL A 129 10.35 2.68 -12.34
N GLY A 130 10.53 3.33 -11.20
CA GLY A 130 11.07 4.68 -11.10
C GLY A 130 10.00 5.75 -10.92
N ALA A 131 8.71 5.41 -11.07
CA ALA A 131 7.63 6.37 -10.85
C ALA A 131 7.57 6.80 -9.39
N THR A 132 7.08 8.03 -9.16
CA THR A 132 6.94 8.59 -7.82
C THR A 132 5.56 8.26 -7.26
N ALA A 133 5.52 7.92 -5.98
CA ALA A 133 4.29 7.75 -5.21
C ALA A 133 4.25 8.78 -4.09
N HIS A 134 3.22 9.63 -4.11
CA HIS A 134 2.99 10.65 -3.09
C HIS A 134 1.88 10.17 -2.14
N LEU A 135 2.24 9.84 -0.91
CA LEU A 135 1.29 9.49 0.13
C LEU A 135 1.00 10.76 0.94
N HIS A 136 -0.17 11.35 0.69
CA HIS A 136 -0.57 12.60 1.33
C HIS A 136 -1.00 12.37 2.78
N PRO A 137 -0.91 13.42 3.66
CA PRO A 137 -1.26 13.28 5.07
C PRO A 137 -2.70 12.85 5.32
N THR A 138 -2.93 12.19 6.46
CA THR A 138 -4.28 11.87 6.95
C THR A 138 -4.92 13.11 7.57
N GLU A 139 -6.23 13.03 7.84
CA GLU A 139 -6.97 14.07 8.54
C GLU A 139 -6.36 14.39 9.93
N ASP A 140 -5.86 13.36 10.63
CA ASP A 140 -5.23 13.55 11.95
C ASP A 140 -3.96 14.40 11.85
N THR A 141 -3.12 14.12 10.86
CA THR A 141 -1.88 14.84 10.61
C THR A 141 -2.17 16.28 10.21
N ILE A 142 -3.16 16.51 9.33
CA ILE A 142 -3.58 17.85 8.90
C ILE A 142 -4.08 18.66 10.10
N THR A 143 -4.92 18.07 10.95
CA THR A 143 -5.45 18.70 12.15
C THR A 143 -4.32 19.07 13.12
N ALA A 144 -3.36 18.18 13.35
CA ALA A 144 -2.22 18.42 14.23
C ALA A 144 -1.32 19.57 13.72
N SER A 145 -1.26 19.78 12.40
CA SER A 145 -0.47 20.82 11.76
C SER A 145 -1.15 22.18 11.71
N ALA A 146 -2.45 22.19 11.89
CA ALA A 146 -3.24 23.42 11.89
C ALA A 146 -3.14 24.13 13.25
#